data_1b4e86a1acbb0a9297880542f08c9078
#
_entry.id   1b4e86a1acbb0a9297880542f08c9078
#
_cell.length_a   1.000
_cell.length_b   1.000
_cell.length_c   1.000
_cell.angle_alpha   90.00
_cell.angle_beta   90.00
_cell.angle_gamma   90.00
#
_symmetry.space_group_name_H-M   'P 1'
#
loop_
_entity.id
_entity.type
_entity.pdbx_description
1 polymer ?
#
loop_
_entity_poly.entity_id
_entity_poly.type
_entity_poly.pdbx_seq_one_letter_code
_entity_poly.pdbx_strand_id
1 'polypeptide(L)'
;MGELKFMVDCVVISDEITGGSSVGAMLRDTKVTVCALMSPHGLQDPALGDFDCIVYSTNSRHLTAEQGYQLVFFATRQLKRSGVRVYAKRIDPSMRGNTCAETQAMLDALGEDDRVAVVVPAFPDLKRSNVGGYILVDGRPLPKALSGLDMPMPEASGSVAELFTKKFKYPSARLYLREFDQGAAHLGERIRAKASDGARAIVLDCTSQEDLDLIADALLLSGIRYLAVDPGPFTATLARKVRGTAARTEGRNRIFGLVGGSNPLIAAQVELLRLEERVPLISVKSRSLLGGDDRRSMEIERVVGEAAVQLDSHRAAFAVSDLIGASAEQTADFNAHLQNLGHTPAECADLMSAAYGEIALRLLASRHDIGALYSTGAEYTAAVCRELRCTGFRVEGQILPLSAYGTVYGGAYDGLSYAASSASATARNTLVVSLQYLRHKLEM
;
A
#
# COMPACT_ATOMS: atom_id res chain seq x y z
N MET A 1 14.04 36.89 11.26
CA MET A 1 13.66 35.81 10.35
C MET A 1 13.33 34.61 11.25
N GLY A 2 12.04 34.30 11.40
CA GLY A 2 11.61 33.19 12.23
C GLY A 2 11.96 31.87 11.56
N GLU A 3 12.55 30.95 12.30
CA GLU A 3 12.71 29.56 11.89
C GLU A 3 11.31 28.98 11.56
N LEU A 4 11.05 28.73 10.30
CA LEU A 4 9.96 27.88 9.85
C LEU A 4 10.27 26.47 10.38
N LYS A 5 9.69 26.11 11.49
CA LYS A 5 9.81 24.80 12.12
C LYS A 5 9.01 23.81 11.27
N PHE A 6 9.68 23.17 10.30
CA PHE A 6 9.12 22.05 9.55
C PHE A 6 8.84 20.90 10.53
N MET A 7 7.58 20.63 10.78
CA MET A 7 7.17 19.56 11.70
C MET A 7 6.42 18.50 10.89
N VAL A 8 7.04 17.33 10.77
CA VAL A 8 6.33 16.14 10.30
C VAL A 8 5.30 15.74 11.35
N ASP A 9 4.02 15.81 11.01
CA ASP A 9 2.93 15.48 11.93
C ASP A 9 2.61 13.99 11.99
N CYS A 10 2.80 13.27 10.87
CA CYS A 10 2.44 11.87 10.75
C CYS A 10 3.54 11.04 10.07
N VAL A 11 3.88 9.91 10.67
CA VAL A 11 4.77 8.90 10.10
C VAL A 11 4.07 7.57 10.04
N VAL A 12 3.96 7.00 8.84
CA VAL A 12 3.34 5.70 8.58
C VAL A 12 4.36 4.71 8.07
N ILE A 13 4.45 3.55 8.70
CA ILE A 13 5.23 2.40 8.19
C ILE A 13 4.25 1.37 7.65
N SER A 14 4.34 1.08 6.36
CA SER A 14 3.52 0.11 5.64
C SER A 14 4.30 -1.17 5.35
N ASP A 15 3.60 -2.30 5.33
CA ASP A 15 4.14 -3.60 4.96
C ASP A 15 4.28 -3.80 3.44
N GLU A 16 3.62 -2.92 2.63
CA GLU A 16 3.73 -2.96 1.17
C GLU A 16 3.43 -1.57 0.55
N ILE A 17 3.91 -1.37 -0.70
CA ILE A 17 3.95 -0.06 -1.35
C ILE A 17 2.56 0.48 -1.72
N THR A 18 1.70 -0.33 -2.34
CA THR A 18 0.41 0.15 -2.81
C THR A 18 -0.53 0.49 -1.65
N GLY A 19 -0.47 -0.27 -0.56
CA GLY A 19 -1.18 0.07 0.67
C GLY A 19 -0.63 1.31 1.35
N GLY A 20 0.68 1.49 1.36
CA GLY A 20 1.31 2.72 1.83
C GLY A 20 0.88 3.93 1.02
N SER A 21 0.91 3.85 -0.30
CA SER A 21 0.45 4.91 -1.20
C SER A 21 -1.04 5.22 -1.01
N SER A 22 -1.87 4.18 -0.79
CA SER A 22 -3.30 4.37 -0.50
C SER A 22 -3.53 5.15 0.80
N VAL A 23 -2.80 4.85 1.87
CA VAL A 23 -2.85 5.64 3.11
C VAL A 23 -2.36 7.06 2.88
N GLY A 24 -1.29 7.23 2.09
CA GLY A 24 -0.81 8.54 1.68
C GLY A 24 -1.89 9.36 0.98
N ALA A 25 -2.68 8.75 0.10
CA ALA A 25 -3.81 9.40 -0.56
C ALA A 25 -4.90 9.83 0.43
N MET A 26 -5.30 8.95 1.36
CA MET A 26 -6.27 9.28 2.41
C MET A 26 -5.78 10.44 3.32
N LEU A 27 -4.48 10.47 3.63
CA LEU A 27 -3.86 11.57 4.36
C LEU A 27 -3.91 12.87 3.54
N ARG A 28 -3.68 12.81 2.23
CA ARG A 28 -3.74 13.96 1.33
C ARG A 28 -5.13 14.61 1.32
N ASP A 29 -6.20 13.82 1.43
CA ASP A 29 -7.57 14.33 1.54
C ASP A 29 -7.78 15.15 2.81
N THR A 30 -6.88 15.05 3.80
CA THR A 30 -6.83 15.93 4.98
C THR A 30 -6.12 17.28 4.71
N LYS A 31 -5.75 17.54 3.47
CA LYS A 31 -5.10 18.77 2.99
C LYS A 31 -3.67 18.97 3.52
N VAL A 32 -2.89 17.92 3.64
CA VAL A 32 -1.48 17.91 4.03
C VAL A 32 -0.57 17.51 2.87
N THR A 33 0.71 17.89 2.93
CA THR A 33 1.72 17.39 2.00
C THR A 33 2.18 16.00 2.46
N VAL A 34 2.23 15.05 1.52
CA VAL A 34 2.58 13.65 1.82
C VAL A 34 3.70 13.18 0.91
N CYS A 35 4.74 12.59 1.49
CA CYS A 35 5.76 11.85 0.76
C CYS A 35 5.62 10.35 1.05
N ALA A 36 5.47 9.54 0.01
CA ALA A 36 5.54 8.09 0.09
C ALA A 36 6.92 7.62 -0.38
N LEU A 37 7.75 7.20 0.56
CA LEU A 37 9.09 6.70 0.31
C LEU A 37 9.05 5.26 -0.20
N MET A 38 9.77 5.01 -1.29
CA MET A 38 9.88 3.70 -1.95
C MET A 38 11.26 3.05 -1.78
N SER A 39 12.24 3.82 -1.25
CA SER A 39 13.62 3.37 -1.11
C SER A 39 14.16 3.64 0.29
N PRO A 40 14.95 2.71 0.88
CA PRO A 40 15.64 2.94 2.14
C PRO A 40 16.60 4.15 2.11
N HIS A 41 17.15 4.49 0.96
CA HIS A 41 18.04 5.65 0.81
C HIS A 41 17.34 6.97 1.12
N GLY A 42 16.03 7.06 0.85
CA GLY A 42 15.23 8.24 1.15
C GLY A 42 14.98 8.47 2.64
N LEU A 43 15.19 7.48 3.52
CA LEU A 43 14.94 7.62 4.96
C LEU A 43 15.80 8.69 5.64
N GLN A 44 16.94 9.03 5.07
CA GLN A 44 17.89 10.02 5.60
C GLN A 44 17.86 11.34 4.81
N ASP A 45 16.95 11.49 3.83
CA ASP A 45 16.85 12.70 3.01
C ASP A 45 16.39 13.88 3.90
N PRO A 46 17.18 14.99 3.98
CA PRO A 46 16.80 16.18 4.72
C PRO A 46 15.47 16.80 4.23
N ALA A 47 15.17 16.67 2.94
CA ALA A 47 13.96 17.20 2.33
C ALA A 47 12.66 16.53 2.86
N LEU A 48 12.75 15.45 3.62
CA LEU A 48 11.59 14.87 4.33
C LEU A 48 10.96 15.85 5.32
N GLY A 49 11.72 16.85 5.79
CA GLY A 49 11.21 17.92 6.64
C GLY A 49 10.19 18.84 5.95
N ASP A 50 10.15 18.84 4.62
CA ASP A 50 9.24 19.67 3.81
C ASP A 50 7.82 19.06 3.71
N PHE A 51 7.63 17.85 4.21
CA PHE A 51 6.35 17.16 4.18
C PHE A 51 5.70 17.09 5.55
N ASP A 52 4.38 17.26 5.58
CA ASP A 52 3.58 17.09 6.79
C ASP A 52 3.45 15.62 7.19
N CYS A 53 3.40 14.72 6.22
CA CYS A 53 3.27 13.28 6.43
C CYS A 53 4.30 12.50 5.62
N ILE A 54 4.89 11.48 6.23
CA ILE A 54 5.80 10.54 5.58
C ILE A 54 5.20 9.15 5.66
N VAL A 55 5.11 8.48 4.52
CA VAL A 55 4.74 7.07 4.43
C VAL A 55 5.95 6.30 3.90
N TYR A 56 6.43 5.32 4.63
CA TYR A 56 7.50 4.43 4.18
C TYR A 56 7.00 2.99 4.08
N SER A 57 7.33 2.33 2.97
CA SER A 57 6.94 0.94 2.73
C SER A 57 8.14 0.02 2.80
N THR A 58 8.11 -0.90 3.76
CA THR A 58 9.20 -1.87 4.01
C THR A 58 9.21 -3.05 3.05
N ASN A 59 8.11 -3.28 2.33
CA ASN A 59 7.89 -4.47 1.49
C ASN A 59 8.08 -5.81 2.25
N SER A 60 7.75 -5.82 3.51
CA SER A 60 7.98 -6.93 4.43
C SER A 60 6.87 -7.97 4.48
N ARG A 61 5.77 -7.78 3.74
CA ARG A 61 4.57 -8.64 3.82
C ARG A 61 4.86 -10.12 3.60
N HIS A 62 5.77 -10.45 2.69
CA HIS A 62 6.11 -11.83 2.30
C HIS A 62 7.37 -12.36 3.00
N LEU A 63 7.99 -11.56 3.85
CA LEU A 63 9.18 -11.94 4.61
C LEU A 63 8.80 -12.71 5.87
N THR A 64 9.81 -13.29 6.54
CA THR A 64 9.60 -13.88 7.85
C THR A 64 9.28 -12.81 8.91
N ALA A 65 8.65 -13.21 10.01
CA ALA A 65 8.33 -12.29 11.11
C ALA A 65 9.58 -11.57 11.66
N GLU A 66 10.71 -12.26 11.75
CA GLU A 66 11.97 -11.68 12.19
C GLU A 66 12.51 -10.64 11.19
N GLN A 67 12.51 -10.95 9.89
CA GLN A 67 12.93 -10.02 8.85
C GLN A 67 12.01 -8.78 8.79
N GLY A 68 10.68 -8.99 8.86
CA GLY A 68 9.72 -7.90 8.94
C GLY A 68 9.94 -7.00 10.16
N TYR A 69 10.18 -7.62 11.32
CA TYR A 69 10.52 -6.89 12.54
C TYR A 69 11.76 -6.00 12.35
N GLN A 70 12.87 -6.56 11.84
CA GLN A 70 14.13 -5.81 11.67
C GLN A 70 13.98 -4.63 10.72
N LEU A 71 13.32 -4.82 9.58
CA LEU A 71 13.09 -3.74 8.62
C LEU A 71 12.23 -2.62 9.19
N VAL A 72 11.13 -2.97 9.87
CA VAL A 72 10.23 -1.99 10.48
C VAL A 72 10.91 -1.28 11.65
N PHE A 73 11.66 -1.99 12.48
CA PHE A 73 12.44 -1.41 13.58
C PHE A 73 13.43 -0.38 13.04
N PHE A 74 14.24 -0.75 12.05
CA PHE A 74 15.21 0.14 11.43
C PHE A 74 14.54 1.40 10.84
N ALA A 75 13.49 1.21 10.02
CA ALA A 75 12.79 2.32 9.39
C ALA A 75 12.17 3.28 10.42
N THR A 76 11.56 2.73 11.47
CA THR A 76 10.99 3.53 12.56
C THR A 76 12.05 4.34 13.28
N ARG A 77 13.21 3.75 13.55
CA ARG A 77 14.36 4.46 14.16
C ARG A 77 14.85 5.62 13.31
N GLN A 78 14.91 5.44 11.98
CA GLN A 78 15.34 6.50 11.04
C GLN A 78 14.31 7.64 10.96
N LEU A 79 13.02 7.32 11.05
CA LEU A 79 11.93 8.28 10.94
C LEU A 79 11.41 8.80 12.30
N LYS A 80 11.95 8.32 13.41
CA LYS A 80 11.61 8.85 14.74
C LYS A 80 12.11 10.28 14.87
N ARG A 81 11.19 11.23 15.11
CA ARG A 81 11.51 12.66 15.26
C ARG A 81 10.69 13.27 16.39
N SER A 82 11.22 14.33 17.00
CA SER A 82 10.44 15.15 17.93
C SER A 82 9.32 15.87 17.18
N GLY A 83 8.15 15.97 17.80
CA GLY A 83 7.00 16.68 17.22
C GLY A 83 6.07 15.84 16.35
N VAL A 84 6.44 14.62 15.98
CA VAL A 84 5.50 13.71 15.31
C VAL A 84 4.33 13.39 16.23
N ARG A 85 3.12 13.71 15.77
CA ARG A 85 1.88 13.59 16.55
C ARG A 85 1.19 12.23 16.33
N VAL A 86 1.36 11.65 15.14
CA VAL A 86 0.78 10.34 14.77
C VAL A 86 1.88 9.44 14.23
N TYR A 87 2.18 8.37 14.96
CA TYR A 87 2.87 7.21 14.40
C TYR A 87 1.84 6.15 14.05
N ALA A 88 1.97 5.55 12.86
CA ALA A 88 1.03 4.55 12.40
C ALA A 88 1.73 3.34 11.75
N LYS A 89 1.30 2.15 12.10
CA LYS A 89 1.60 0.91 11.40
C LYS A 89 0.45 0.57 10.48
N ARG A 90 0.66 0.76 9.18
CA ARG A 90 -0.32 0.32 8.19
C ARG A 90 -0.24 -1.20 8.03
N ILE A 91 -1.38 -1.85 8.15
CA ILE A 91 -1.54 -3.31 8.03
C ILE A 91 -2.42 -3.68 6.83
N ASP A 92 -2.32 -4.91 6.38
CA ASP A 92 -3.22 -5.42 5.34
C ASP A 92 -4.65 -5.54 5.85
N PRO A 93 -5.67 -5.07 5.11
CA PRO A 93 -7.07 -5.16 5.54
C PRO A 93 -7.63 -6.59 5.59
N SER A 94 -6.84 -7.59 5.18
CA SER A 94 -7.13 -9.03 5.34
C SER A 94 -6.16 -9.72 6.30
N MET A 95 -5.38 -8.94 7.09
CA MET A 95 -4.40 -9.42 8.08
C MET A 95 -3.29 -10.32 7.52
N ARG A 96 -2.95 -10.18 6.24
CA ARG A 96 -1.77 -10.84 5.67
C ARG A 96 -0.49 -10.19 6.19
N GLY A 97 0.61 -10.93 6.18
CA GLY A 97 1.92 -10.44 6.62
C GLY A 97 2.13 -10.54 8.13
N ASN A 98 3.11 -9.81 8.61
CA ASN A 98 3.69 -9.98 9.95
C ASN A 98 3.15 -8.94 10.96
N THR A 99 1.84 -8.68 10.96
CA THR A 99 1.18 -7.59 11.70
C THR A 99 1.67 -7.45 13.15
N CYS A 100 1.72 -8.54 13.93
CA CYS A 100 2.12 -8.48 15.33
C CYS A 100 3.61 -8.15 15.50
N ALA A 101 4.48 -8.82 14.75
CA ALA A 101 5.93 -8.60 14.83
C ALA A 101 6.31 -7.17 14.38
N GLU A 102 5.68 -6.67 13.33
CA GLU A 102 5.93 -5.32 12.81
C GLU A 102 5.34 -4.22 13.72
N THR A 103 4.18 -4.46 14.34
CA THR A 103 3.62 -3.57 15.38
C THR A 103 4.55 -3.51 16.58
N GLN A 104 5.05 -4.64 17.03
CA GLN A 104 6.04 -4.72 18.11
C GLN A 104 7.31 -3.97 17.75
N ALA A 105 7.84 -4.15 16.55
CA ALA A 105 9.04 -3.47 16.07
C ALA A 105 8.91 -1.95 16.14
N MET A 106 7.75 -1.39 15.78
CA MET A 106 7.50 0.05 15.92
C MET A 106 7.49 0.50 17.38
N LEU A 107 6.81 -0.23 18.27
CA LEU A 107 6.80 0.10 19.70
C LEU A 107 8.20 0.06 20.29
N ASP A 108 8.99 -0.98 19.99
CA ASP A 108 10.34 -1.15 20.48
C ASP A 108 11.28 -0.06 19.93
N ALA A 109 11.14 0.30 18.65
CA ALA A 109 11.94 1.35 18.02
C ALA A 109 11.62 2.76 18.55
N LEU A 110 10.35 3.03 18.88
CA LEU A 110 9.94 4.28 19.50
C LEU A 110 10.48 4.38 20.94
N GLY A 111 10.65 3.23 21.63
CA GLY A 111 11.34 3.14 22.93
C GLY A 111 10.61 3.86 24.06
N GLU A 112 9.29 3.92 24.02
CA GLU A 112 8.44 4.52 25.05
C GLU A 112 7.58 3.41 25.67
N ASP A 113 7.85 3.10 26.93
CA ASP A 113 7.26 1.95 27.62
C ASP A 113 5.75 2.12 27.91
N ASP A 114 5.24 3.33 27.85
CA ASP A 114 3.82 3.68 28.02
C ASP A 114 3.04 3.81 26.71
N ARG A 115 3.71 3.70 25.54
CA ARG A 115 3.03 3.78 24.25
C ARG A 115 2.24 2.51 23.97
N VAL A 116 0.98 2.65 23.57
CA VAL A 116 0.04 1.54 23.32
C VAL A 116 -0.34 1.47 21.84
N ALA A 117 -0.28 0.29 21.24
CA ALA A 117 -0.79 0.03 19.91
C ALA A 117 -2.33 0.00 19.95
N VAL A 118 -2.97 0.94 19.24
CA VAL A 118 -4.44 1.01 19.10
C VAL A 118 -4.79 0.40 17.75
N VAL A 119 -5.35 -0.81 17.79
CA VAL A 119 -5.55 -1.67 16.62
C VAL A 119 -7.00 -1.58 16.17
N VAL A 120 -7.22 -0.97 15.00
CA VAL A 120 -8.55 -0.77 14.39
C VAL A 120 -8.55 -1.37 12.98
N PRO A 121 -8.72 -2.68 12.83
CA PRO A 121 -8.54 -3.39 11.56
C PRO A 121 -9.76 -3.29 10.62
N ALA A 122 -10.43 -2.15 10.63
CA ALA A 122 -11.60 -1.88 9.80
C ALA A 122 -11.26 -1.00 8.59
N PHE A 123 -12.02 -1.20 7.51
CA PHE A 123 -11.97 -0.39 6.31
C PHE A 123 -13.40 -0.29 5.73
N PRO A 124 -14.22 0.64 6.23
CA PRO A 124 -15.64 0.73 5.87
C PRO A 124 -15.91 0.81 4.36
N ASP A 125 -15.15 1.63 3.61
CA ASP A 125 -15.29 1.77 2.15
C ASP A 125 -15.05 0.46 1.38
N LEU A 126 -14.28 -0.47 1.96
CA LEU A 126 -14.09 -1.81 1.44
C LEU A 126 -15.01 -2.84 2.09
N LYS A 127 -16.05 -2.39 2.80
CA LYS A 127 -16.99 -3.23 3.56
C LYS A 127 -16.30 -4.20 4.52
N ARG A 128 -15.17 -3.75 5.11
CA ARG A 128 -14.45 -4.51 6.14
C ARG A 128 -14.70 -3.89 7.50
N SER A 129 -15.29 -4.69 8.36
CA SER A 129 -15.54 -4.34 9.76
C SER A 129 -14.84 -5.32 10.71
N ASN A 130 -14.64 -4.90 11.95
CA ASN A 130 -14.17 -5.74 13.04
C ASN A 130 -15.25 -5.76 14.12
N VAL A 131 -15.79 -6.95 14.41
CA VAL A 131 -16.88 -7.13 15.38
C VAL A 131 -16.56 -8.32 16.28
N GLY A 132 -16.58 -8.08 17.60
CA GLY A 132 -16.19 -9.12 18.57
C GLY A 132 -14.72 -9.54 18.44
N GLY A 133 -13.88 -8.69 17.82
CA GLY A 133 -12.50 -9.01 17.49
C GLY A 133 -12.32 -9.82 16.21
N TYR A 134 -13.38 -10.05 15.42
CA TYR A 134 -13.34 -10.78 14.14
C TYR A 134 -13.54 -9.85 12.95
N ILE A 135 -12.73 -10.05 11.90
CA ILE A 135 -12.91 -9.31 10.64
C ILE A 135 -14.05 -9.94 9.83
N LEU A 136 -14.97 -9.08 9.41
CA LEU A 136 -16.01 -9.38 8.45
C LEU A 136 -15.74 -8.63 7.13
N VAL A 137 -15.97 -9.28 6.02
CA VAL A 137 -15.91 -8.71 4.67
C VAL A 137 -17.30 -8.80 4.06
N ASP A 138 -17.96 -7.68 3.85
CA ASP A 138 -19.36 -7.61 3.38
C ASP A 138 -20.28 -8.51 4.23
N GLY A 139 -20.17 -8.41 5.57
CA GLY A 139 -20.92 -9.19 6.55
C GLY A 139 -20.51 -10.67 6.70
N ARG A 140 -19.55 -11.16 5.92
CA ARG A 140 -19.08 -12.56 5.97
C ARG A 140 -17.76 -12.67 6.73
N PRO A 141 -17.58 -13.66 7.60
CA PRO A 141 -16.29 -13.90 8.27
C PRO A 141 -15.13 -13.99 7.26
N LEU A 142 -14.00 -13.34 7.55
CA LEU A 142 -12.84 -13.25 6.66
C LEU A 142 -12.42 -14.60 6.03
N PRO A 143 -12.30 -15.72 6.78
CA PRO A 143 -11.93 -17.00 6.17
C PRO A 143 -12.93 -17.50 5.11
N LYS A 144 -14.22 -17.23 5.32
CA LYS A 144 -15.27 -17.59 4.34
C LYS A 144 -15.31 -16.64 3.14
N ALA A 145 -14.98 -15.38 3.35
CA ALA A 145 -14.94 -14.38 2.28
C ALA A 145 -13.73 -14.58 1.34
N LEU A 146 -12.60 -15.09 1.87
CA LEU A 146 -11.39 -15.40 1.09
C LEU A 146 -11.36 -16.84 0.56
N SER A 147 -12.33 -17.69 0.92
CA SER A 147 -12.41 -19.08 0.44
C SER A 147 -12.55 -19.13 -1.08
N GLY A 148 -11.66 -19.87 -1.74
CA GLY A 148 -11.63 -19.99 -3.20
C GLY A 148 -10.83 -18.89 -3.92
N LEU A 149 -10.27 -17.94 -3.21
CA LEU A 149 -9.28 -17.01 -3.76
C LEU A 149 -7.88 -17.61 -3.56
N ASP A 150 -7.04 -17.50 -4.57
CA ASP A 150 -5.63 -17.88 -4.49
C ASP A 150 -4.84 -16.81 -3.71
N MET A 151 -5.11 -16.74 -2.42
CA MET A 151 -4.47 -15.80 -1.49
C MET A 151 -4.03 -16.55 -0.24
N PRO A 152 -2.80 -16.28 0.26
CA PRO A 152 -2.36 -16.83 1.53
C PRO A 152 -3.39 -16.49 2.62
N MET A 153 -4.00 -17.50 3.22
CA MET A 153 -4.91 -17.31 4.35
C MET A 153 -4.12 -16.74 5.52
N PRO A 154 -4.60 -15.69 6.18
CA PRO A 154 -4.02 -15.25 7.44
C PRO A 154 -4.08 -16.44 8.43
N GLU A 155 -3.02 -16.61 9.20
CA GLU A 155 -2.92 -17.71 10.21
C GLU A 155 -4.01 -17.64 11.30
N ALA A 156 -4.67 -16.50 11.41
CA ALA A 156 -5.77 -16.31 12.35
C ALA A 156 -7.09 -16.77 11.72
N SER A 157 -7.96 -17.33 12.53
CA SER A 157 -9.38 -17.63 12.24
C SER A 157 -10.22 -16.40 11.86
N GLY A 158 -9.58 -15.29 11.44
CA GLY A 158 -10.19 -13.98 11.25
C GLY A 158 -10.28 -13.17 12.55
N SER A 159 -9.83 -13.72 13.69
CA SER A 159 -9.82 -13.02 14.96
C SER A 159 -8.51 -12.26 15.17
N VAL A 160 -8.57 -10.94 15.07
CA VAL A 160 -7.45 -10.02 15.35
C VAL A 160 -7.08 -10.06 16.83
N ALA A 161 -8.08 -10.12 17.71
CA ALA A 161 -7.85 -10.20 19.14
C ALA A 161 -7.08 -11.46 19.53
N GLU A 162 -7.42 -12.61 18.93
CA GLU A 162 -6.72 -13.87 19.15
C GLU A 162 -5.29 -13.84 18.59
N LEU A 163 -5.10 -13.23 17.41
CA LEU A 163 -3.79 -13.05 16.80
C LEU A 163 -2.85 -12.27 17.73
N PHE A 164 -3.30 -11.13 18.27
CA PHE A 164 -2.50 -10.33 19.19
C PHE A 164 -2.27 -11.06 20.51
N THR A 165 -3.24 -11.79 21.03
CA THR A 165 -3.05 -12.60 22.25
C THR A 165 -2.00 -13.70 22.07
N LYS A 166 -1.91 -14.33 20.89
CA LYS A 166 -1.01 -15.46 20.63
C LYS A 166 0.39 -15.06 20.14
N LYS A 167 0.48 -13.99 19.32
CA LYS A 167 1.71 -13.66 18.58
C LYS A 167 2.36 -12.34 18.97
N PHE A 168 1.67 -11.47 19.70
CA PHE A 168 2.23 -10.24 20.18
C PHE A 168 2.95 -10.47 21.53
N LYS A 169 4.15 -9.95 21.67
CA LYS A 169 5.01 -10.21 22.84
C LYS A 169 4.45 -9.62 24.14
N TYR A 170 3.73 -8.52 24.03
CA TYR A 170 3.25 -7.75 25.17
C TYR A 170 1.77 -8.07 25.46
N PRO A 171 1.25 -7.76 26.69
CA PRO A 171 -0.16 -7.93 26.98
C PRO A 171 -1.05 -7.16 26.01
N SER A 172 -2.16 -7.80 25.61
CA SER A 172 -3.16 -7.19 24.76
C SER A 172 -4.54 -7.20 25.42
N ALA A 173 -5.34 -6.19 25.10
CA ALA A 173 -6.72 -6.04 25.55
C ALA A 173 -7.65 -5.81 24.35
N ARG A 174 -8.95 -5.81 24.59
CA ARG A 174 -9.99 -5.52 23.60
C ARG A 174 -11.09 -4.66 24.16
N LEU A 175 -11.70 -3.87 23.27
CA LEU A 175 -12.90 -3.07 23.53
C LEU A 175 -13.92 -3.36 22.42
N TYR A 176 -15.16 -3.58 22.82
CA TYR A 176 -16.24 -4.00 21.95
C TYR A 176 -17.17 -2.82 21.61
N LEU A 177 -18.01 -2.95 20.56
CA LEU A 177 -18.99 -1.94 20.16
C LEU A 177 -19.86 -1.44 21.29
N ARG A 178 -20.28 -2.30 22.21
CA ARG A 178 -21.08 -1.93 23.40
C ARG A 178 -20.40 -0.88 24.31
N GLU A 179 -19.10 -0.69 24.19
CA GLU A 179 -18.35 0.32 24.95
C GLU A 179 -18.45 1.72 24.31
N PHE A 180 -19.07 1.80 23.11
CA PHE A 180 -19.20 3.02 22.33
C PHE A 180 -20.49 3.81 22.66
N ASP A 181 -21.50 3.14 23.22
CA ASP A 181 -22.84 3.69 23.46
C ASP A 181 -22.84 4.95 24.34
N GLN A 182 -21.81 5.12 25.18
CA GLN A 182 -21.65 6.25 26.08
C GLN A 182 -20.76 7.37 25.53
N GLY A 183 -20.37 7.27 24.26
CA GLY A 183 -19.62 8.28 23.54
C GLY A 183 -18.12 8.32 23.80
N ALA A 184 -17.45 9.30 23.18
CA ALA A 184 -16.00 9.38 23.10
C ALA A 184 -15.31 9.53 24.46
N ALA A 185 -15.87 10.28 25.39
CA ALA A 185 -15.27 10.49 26.70
C ALA A 185 -15.19 9.17 27.50
N HIS A 186 -16.28 8.42 27.54
CA HIS A 186 -16.33 7.12 28.21
C HIS A 186 -15.38 6.11 27.54
N LEU A 187 -15.41 6.00 26.22
CA LEU A 187 -14.50 5.13 25.49
C LEU A 187 -13.02 5.51 25.73
N GLY A 188 -12.72 6.80 25.83
CA GLY A 188 -11.39 7.31 26.19
C GLY A 188 -10.93 6.86 27.58
N GLU A 189 -11.83 6.87 28.56
CA GLU A 189 -11.57 6.33 29.91
C GLU A 189 -11.32 4.81 29.86
N ARG A 190 -12.10 4.08 29.07
CA ARG A 190 -11.90 2.63 28.88
C ARG A 190 -10.55 2.32 28.22
N ILE A 191 -10.15 3.09 27.21
CA ILE A 191 -8.82 2.98 26.57
C ILE A 191 -7.72 3.24 27.61
N ARG A 192 -7.83 4.33 28.37
CA ARG A 192 -6.87 4.67 29.43
C ARG A 192 -6.78 3.60 30.49
N ALA A 193 -7.90 3.06 30.96
CA ALA A 193 -7.93 1.98 31.94
C ALA A 193 -7.19 0.74 31.44
N LYS A 194 -7.44 0.30 30.18
CA LYS A 194 -6.72 -0.83 29.61
C LYS A 194 -5.22 -0.62 29.49
N ALA A 195 -4.80 0.61 29.13
CA ALA A 195 -3.39 0.98 29.09
C ALA A 195 -2.77 0.94 30.52
N SER A 196 -3.49 1.47 31.52
CA SER A 196 -3.04 1.44 32.93
C SER A 196 -2.99 0.03 33.51
N ASP A 197 -3.85 -0.88 33.04
CA ASP A 197 -3.83 -2.31 33.38
C ASP A 197 -2.64 -3.06 32.73
N GLY A 198 -1.77 -2.36 31.99
CA GLY A 198 -0.56 -2.89 31.37
C GLY A 198 -0.71 -3.39 29.93
N ALA A 199 -1.86 -3.15 29.29
CA ALA A 199 -2.01 -3.51 27.87
C ALA A 199 -1.12 -2.64 26.99
N ARG A 200 -0.31 -3.28 26.12
CA ARG A 200 0.52 -2.64 25.11
C ARG A 200 -0.10 -2.69 23.72
N ALA A 201 -1.19 -3.44 23.56
CA ALA A 201 -2.07 -3.38 22.39
C ALA A 201 -3.54 -3.41 22.85
N ILE A 202 -4.39 -2.59 22.23
CA ILE A 202 -5.83 -2.60 22.44
C ILE A 202 -6.49 -2.75 21.08
N VAL A 203 -7.19 -3.87 20.88
CA VAL A 203 -7.97 -4.15 19.66
C VAL A 203 -9.39 -3.62 19.88
N LEU A 204 -9.85 -2.72 18.98
CA LEU A 204 -11.19 -2.15 19.05
C LEU A 204 -12.06 -2.70 17.93
N ASP A 205 -13.31 -2.97 18.24
CA ASP A 205 -14.34 -3.17 17.23
C ASP A 205 -14.57 -1.87 16.44
N CYS A 206 -14.99 -2.00 15.18
CA CYS A 206 -15.31 -0.87 14.32
C CYS A 206 -16.10 -1.35 13.11
N THR A 207 -17.20 -0.70 12.78
CA THR A 207 -18.09 -1.08 11.67
C THR A 207 -18.29 0.01 10.63
N SER A 208 -18.06 1.27 10.99
CA SER A 208 -18.40 2.43 10.18
C SER A 208 -17.35 3.54 10.28
N GLN A 209 -17.50 4.57 9.45
CA GLN A 209 -16.68 5.79 9.56
C GLN A 209 -16.99 6.56 10.87
N GLU A 210 -18.23 6.53 11.33
CA GLU A 210 -18.66 7.14 12.60
C GLU A 210 -17.94 6.48 13.79
N ASP A 211 -17.77 5.15 13.75
CA ASP A 211 -16.97 4.44 14.76
C ASP A 211 -15.51 4.88 14.72
N LEU A 212 -14.92 5.04 13.52
CA LEU A 212 -13.55 5.54 13.37
C LEU A 212 -13.39 6.94 13.94
N ASP A 213 -14.36 7.83 13.70
CA ASP A 213 -14.36 9.19 14.23
C ASP A 213 -14.51 9.20 15.76
N LEU A 214 -15.38 8.34 16.30
CA LEU A 214 -15.56 8.16 17.74
C LEU A 214 -14.31 7.62 18.44
N ILE A 215 -13.69 6.57 17.87
CA ILE A 215 -12.44 5.98 18.40
C ILE A 215 -11.33 7.03 18.39
N ALA A 216 -11.21 7.82 17.32
CA ALA A 216 -10.17 8.84 17.21
C ALA A 216 -10.37 9.94 18.29
N ASP A 217 -11.61 10.42 18.51
CA ASP A 217 -11.90 11.37 19.57
C ASP A 217 -11.61 10.79 20.95
N ALA A 218 -12.06 9.56 21.21
CA ALA A 218 -11.82 8.84 22.46
C ALA A 218 -10.31 8.67 22.73
N LEU A 219 -9.53 8.32 21.70
CA LEU A 219 -8.10 8.17 21.82
C LEU A 219 -7.40 9.48 22.16
N LEU A 220 -7.78 10.58 21.53
CA LEU A 220 -7.24 11.91 21.84
C LEU A 220 -7.62 12.34 23.26
N LEU A 221 -8.85 12.10 23.69
CA LEU A 221 -9.34 12.37 25.06
C LEU A 221 -8.69 11.47 26.11
N SER A 222 -8.26 10.26 25.74
CA SER A 222 -7.60 9.35 26.67
C SER A 222 -6.27 9.88 27.20
N GLY A 223 -5.59 10.73 26.45
CA GLY A 223 -4.28 11.30 26.80
C GLY A 223 -3.13 10.30 26.82
N ILE A 224 -3.32 9.05 26.40
CA ILE A 224 -2.24 8.06 26.33
C ILE A 224 -1.33 8.33 25.12
N ARG A 225 -0.07 7.88 25.18
CA ARG A 225 0.77 7.77 23.99
C ARG A 225 0.34 6.56 23.17
N TYR A 226 0.14 6.74 21.88
CA TYR A 226 -0.39 5.68 21.02
C TYR A 226 0.42 5.46 19.75
N LEU A 227 0.29 4.26 19.20
CA LEU A 227 0.65 3.87 17.86
C LEU A 227 -0.65 3.42 17.15
N ALA A 228 -1.08 4.11 16.12
CA ALA A 228 -2.20 3.66 15.31
C ALA A 228 -1.82 2.41 14.52
N VAL A 229 -2.70 1.38 14.51
CA VAL A 229 -2.49 0.14 13.75
C VAL A 229 -3.76 -0.17 12.99
N ASP A 230 -3.76 0.13 11.70
CA ASP A 230 -4.96 0.01 10.88
C ASP A 230 -4.62 -0.10 9.38
N PRO A 231 -5.58 -0.43 8.52
CA PRO A 231 -5.36 -0.47 7.07
C PRO A 231 -5.31 0.92 6.39
N GLY A 232 -5.51 2.02 7.14
CA GLY A 232 -5.38 3.40 6.65
C GLY A 232 -6.48 4.36 7.11
N PRO A 233 -7.78 4.01 7.10
CA PRO A 233 -8.86 4.95 7.41
C PRO A 233 -8.78 5.55 8.81
N PHE A 234 -8.38 4.76 9.82
CA PHE A 234 -8.22 5.27 11.19
C PHE A 234 -7.05 6.25 11.29
N THR A 235 -5.91 5.93 10.67
CA THR A 235 -4.74 6.83 10.58
C THR A 235 -5.12 8.15 9.91
N ALA A 236 -5.86 8.12 8.80
CA ALA A 236 -6.33 9.32 8.12
C ALA A 236 -7.31 10.13 8.98
N THR A 237 -8.20 9.47 9.72
CA THR A 237 -9.12 10.11 10.65
C THR A 237 -8.37 10.82 11.78
N LEU A 238 -7.36 10.18 12.38
CA LEU A 238 -6.51 10.81 13.38
C LEU A 238 -5.76 12.03 12.85
N ALA A 239 -5.11 11.89 11.69
CA ALA A 239 -4.36 12.98 11.06
C ALA A 239 -5.27 14.18 10.73
N ARG A 240 -6.50 13.94 10.24
CA ARG A 240 -7.51 14.97 10.01
C ARG A 240 -7.87 15.74 11.28
N LYS A 241 -8.00 15.06 12.41
CA LYS A 241 -8.31 15.70 13.70
C LYS A 241 -7.13 16.49 14.26
N VAL A 242 -5.97 16.32 13.74
CA VAL A 242 -4.73 16.93 14.21
C VAL A 242 -4.27 18.10 13.33
N ARG A 243 -4.64 18.23 12.03
CA ARG A 243 -4.21 19.33 11.12
C ARG A 243 -4.93 19.46 9.73
N GLY A 244 -4.52 20.41 8.78
CA GLY A 244 -4.97 20.58 7.37
C GLY A 244 -4.17 21.46 6.35
N THR A 245 -4.14 21.20 5.02
CA THR A 245 -4.03 21.81 3.63
C THR A 245 -2.76 22.05 2.76
N ALA A 246 -2.52 21.77 1.49
CA ALA A 246 -2.66 21.85 0.01
C ALA A 246 -1.49 22.04 -1.03
N ALA A 247 -1.44 21.45 -2.24
CA ALA A 247 -1.29 21.61 -3.75
C ALA A 247 0.00 21.77 -4.67
N ARG A 248 0.32 21.23 -5.85
CA ARG A 248 0.13 21.04 -7.33
C ARG A 248 1.28 21.16 -8.40
N THR A 249 1.16 20.71 -9.75
CA THR A 249 2.10 20.62 -10.92
C THR A 249 1.51 20.41 -12.34
N GLU A 250 2.32 20.31 -13.51
CA GLU A 250 1.94 20.09 -14.94
C GLU A 250 2.99 19.43 -15.89
N GLY A 251 2.66 18.75 -17.00
CA GLY A 251 2.87 18.80 -18.39
C GLY A 251 3.34 17.81 -19.42
N ARG A 252 3.01 16.48 -19.55
CA ARG A 252 3.29 15.53 -20.67
C ARG A 252 2.03 14.68 -20.93
N ASN A 253 1.87 14.02 -22.13
CA ASN A 253 0.55 13.57 -22.54
C ASN A 253 0.38 12.08 -22.90
N ARG A 254 1.38 11.24 -22.71
CA ARG A 254 1.29 9.77 -22.91
C ARG A 254 1.28 9.03 -21.57
N ILE A 255 0.58 7.91 -21.52
CA ILE A 255 0.43 7.08 -20.33
C ILE A 255 0.90 5.66 -20.65
N PHE A 256 1.76 5.11 -19.80
CA PHE A 256 2.14 3.70 -19.90
C PHE A 256 1.76 2.94 -18.63
N GLY A 257 1.02 1.85 -18.81
CA GLY A 257 0.56 1.00 -17.72
C GLY A 257 1.31 -0.34 -17.66
N LEU A 258 1.55 -0.81 -16.46
CA LEU A 258 2.22 -2.06 -16.14
C LEU A 258 1.30 -2.90 -15.25
N VAL A 259 0.78 -3.99 -15.80
CA VAL A 259 -0.21 -4.83 -15.12
C VAL A 259 0.34 -6.25 -14.99
N GLY A 260 0.81 -6.57 -13.79
CA GLY A 260 1.35 -7.88 -13.45
C GLY A 260 0.43 -8.70 -12.54
N GLY A 261 0.85 -9.95 -12.30
CA GLY A 261 0.13 -10.90 -11.43
C GLY A 261 -0.83 -11.82 -12.17
N SER A 262 -1.51 -12.67 -11.41
CA SER A 262 -2.45 -13.70 -11.92
C SER A 262 -3.82 -13.65 -11.22
N ASN A 263 -4.11 -12.59 -10.45
CA ASN A 263 -5.36 -12.47 -9.71
C ASN A 263 -6.56 -12.37 -10.69
N PRO A 264 -7.61 -13.18 -10.53
CA PRO A 264 -8.82 -13.13 -11.38
C PRO A 264 -9.52 -11.76 -11.41
N LEU A 265 -9.43 -10.96 -10.34
CA LEU A 265 -9.97 -9.59 -10.31
C LEU A 265 -9.24 -8.69 -11.32
N ILE A 266 -7.92 -8.84 -11.46
CA ILE A 266 -7.13 -8.09 -12.43
C ILE A 266 -7.53 -8.48 -13.85
N ALA A 267 -7.79 -9.76 -14.12
CA ALA A 267 -8.28 -10.23 -15.42
C ALA A 267 -9.58 -9.52 -15.84
N ALA A 268 -10.55 -9.42 -14.91
CA ALA A 268 -11.78 -8.70 -15.15
C ALA A 268 -11.58 -7.19 -15.37
N GLN A 269 -10.61 -6.59 -14.69
CA GLN A 269 -10.25 -5.17 -14.88
C GLN A 269 -9.58 -4.93 -16.24
N VAL A 270 -8.68 -5.82 -16.66
CA VAL A 270 -7.99 -5.75 -17.96
C VAL A 270 -9.00 -5.92 -19.10
N GLU A 271 -9.95 -6.86 -18.98
CA GLU A 271 -10.98 -7.04 -19.98
C GLU A 271 -11.90 -5.81 -20.09
N LEU A 272 -12.27 -5.21 -18.95
CA LEU A 272 -13.04 -3.99 -18.95
C LEU A 272 -12.28 -2.82 -19.59
N LEU A 273 -10.99 -2.68 -19.28
CA LEU A 273 -10.10 -1.68 -19.89
C LEU A 273 -10.04 -1.85 -21.41
N ARG A 274 -9.93 -3.10 -21.90
CA ARG A 274 -9.90 -3.43 -23.32
C ARG A 274 -11.22 -3.04 -24.03
N LEU A 275 -12.34 -3.29 -23.38
CA LEU A 275 -13.68 -3.03 -23.96
C LEU A 275 -14.04 -1.54 -23.96
N GLU A 276 -13.84 -0.85 -22.85
CA GLU A 276 -14.28 0.54 -22.68
C GLU A 276 -13.29 1.56 -23.23
N GLU A 277 -12.00 1.36 -23.03
CA GLU A 277 -10.97 2.36 -23.37
C GLU A 277 -10.24 2.06 -24.68
N ARG A 278 -10.37 0.83 -25.19
CA ARG A 278 -9.76 0.37 -26.46
C ARG A 278 -8.26 0.68 -26.57
N VAL A 279 -7.56 0.65 -25.44
CA VAL A 279 -6.09 0.87 -25.41
C VAL A 279 -5.35 -0.39 -25.85
N PRO A 280 -4.20 -0.25 -26.51
CA PRO A 280 -3.30 -1.35 -26.81
C PRO A 280 -2.86 -2.08 -25.54
N LEU A 281 -3.02 -3.41 -25.55
CA LEU A 281 -2.53 -4.30 -24.50
C LEU A 281 -1.39 -5.14 -25.09
N ILE A 282 -0.19 -4.96 -24.55
CA ILE A 282 1.02 -5.64 -24.97
C ILE A 282 1.24 -6.83 -24.04
N SER A 283 1.11 -8.04 -24.56
CA SER A 283 1.30 -9.26 -23.76
C SER A 283 2.78 -9.44 -23.40
N VAL A 284 3.08 -9.56 -22.11
CA VAL A 284 4.41 -9.86 -21.58
C VAL A 284 4.51 -11.36 -21.33
N LYS A 285 5.44 -12.02 -22.01
CA LYS A 285 5.59 -13.47 -21.96
C LYS A 285 6.39 -13.91 -20.72
N SER A 286 5.68 -14.30 -19.67
CA SER A 286 6.24 -14.67 -18.38
C SER A 286 7.30 -15.77 -18.46
N ARG A 287 7.11 -16.78 -19.34
CA ARG A 287 8.12 -17.83 -19.59
C ARG A 287 9.43 -17.29 -20.18
N SER A 288 9.35 -16.28 -21.03
CA SER A 288 10.54 -15.65 -21.60
C SER A 288 11.31 -14.87 -20.55
N LEU A 289 10.61 -14.19 -19.64
CA LEU A 289 11.23 -13.47 -18.53
C LEU A 289 12.00 -14.39 -17.57
N LEU A 290 11.58 -15.63 -17.42
CA LEU A 290 12.20 -16.64 -16.55
C LEU A 290 13.18 -17.57 -17.30
N GLY A 291 13.29 -17.46 -18.61
CA GLY A 291 14.06 -18.34 -19.48
C GLY A 291 15.57 -18.05 -19.56
N GLY A 292 16.14 -17.32 -18.59
CA GLY A 292 17.53 -16.89 -18.57
C GLY A 292 17.73 -15.48 -19.15
N ASP A 293 18.91 -14.90 -18.93
CA ASP A 293 19.16 -13.47 -19.17
C ASP A 293 18.97 -13.02 -20.61
N ASP A 294 19.43 -13.82 -21.57
CA ASP A 294 19.27 -13.49 -23.00
C ASP A 294 17.79 -13.44 -23.41
N ARG A 295 17.01 -14.46 -23.02
CA ARG A 295 15.58 -14.52 -23.34
C ARG A 295 14.80 -13.41 -22.65
N ARG A 296 15.17 -13.10 -21.41
CA ARG A 296 14.59 -11.99 -20.64
C ARG A 296 14.85 -10.66 -21.33
N SER A 297 16.10 -10.39 -21.72
CA SER A 297 16.49 -9.16 -22.41
C SER A 297 15.75 -9.01 -23.75
N MET A 298 15.65 -10.08 -24.54
CA MET A 298 14.91 -10.07 -25.81
C MET A 298 13.41 -9.78 -25.60
N GLU A 299 12.79 -10.34 -24.56
CA GLU A 299 11.38 -10.09 -24.27
C GLU A 299 11.15 -8.64 -23.80
N ILE A 300 12.04 -8.12 -22.94
CA ILE A 300 12.00 -6.71 -22.51
C ILE A 300 12.11 -5.79 -23.73
N GLU A 301 13.07 -6.02 -24.61
CA GLU A 301 13.24 -5.24 -25.84
C GLU A 301 12.02 -5.30 -26.76
N ARG A 302 11.44 -6.49 -26.92
CA ARG A 302 10.21 -6.66 -27.71
C ARG A 302 9.06 -5.84 -27.13
N VAL A 303 8.83 -5.92 -25.80
CA VAL A 303 7.75 -5.20 -25.14
C VAL A 303 7.96 -3.69 -25.22
N VAL A 304 9.19 -3.21 -25.01
CA VAL A 304 9.54 -1.79 -25.13
C VAL A 304 9.33 -1.28 -26.56
N GLY A 305 9.80 -2.03 -27.55
CA GLY A 305 9.61 -1.67 -28.96
C GLY A 305 8.15 -1.64 -29.37
N GLU A 306 7.37 -2.65 -28.96
CA GLU A 306 5.94 -2.71 -29.24
C GLU A 306 5.18 -1.57 -28.54
N ALA A 307 5.50 -1.29 -27.25
CA ALA A 307 4.92 -0.17 -26.53
C ALA A 307 5.24 1.18 -27.17
N ALA A 308 6.47 1.37 -27.62
CA ALA A 308 6.87 2.59 -28.32
C ALA A 308 6.05 2.82 -29.59
N VAL A 309 5.87 1.79 -30.42
CA VAL A 309 5.05 1.85 -31.65
C VAL A 309 3.59 2.12 -31.33
N GLN A 310 3.02 1.46 -30.32
CA GLN A 310 1.62 1.66 -29.95
C GLN A 310 1.37 3.09 -29.42
N LEU A 311 2.32 3.63 -28.67
CA LEU A 311 2.24 5.00 -28.16
C LEU A 311 2.38 6.08 -29.24
N ASP A 312 2.83 5.78 -30.45
CA ASP A 312 2.81 6.71 -31.56
C ASP A 312 1.37 7.06 -31.99
N SER A 313 0.50 6.07 -31.99
CA SER A 313 -0.90 6.19 -32.45
C SER A 313 -1.90 6.34 -31.30
N HIS A 314 -1.52 5.98 -30.07
CA HIS A 314 -2.41 5.96 -28.91
C HIS A 314 -1.84 6.80 -27.77
N ARG A 315 -2.74 7.46 -27.01
CA ARG A 315 -2.34 8.22 -25.80
C ARG A 315 -1.99 7.35 -24.59
N ALA A 316 -2.34 6.08 -24.63
CA ALA A 316 -2.03 5.11 -23.58
C ALA A 316 -1.78 3.74 -24.16
N ALA A 317 -0.88 2.96 -23.54
CA ALA A 317 -0.65 1.54 -23.81
C ALA A 317 -0.33 0.81 -22.51
N PHE A 318 -0.65 -0.47 -22.42
CA PHE A 318 -0.44 -1.26 -21.20
C PHE A 318 0.33 -2.54 -21.51
N ALA A 319 1.42 -2.80 -20.78
CA ALA A 319 2.09 -4.07 -20.72
C ALA A 319 1.38 -4.97 -19.70
N VAL A 320 0.89 -6.12 -20.14
CA VAL A 320 0.02 -7.01 -19.35
C VAL A 320 0.60 -8.40 -19.33
N SER A 321 0.71 -9.02 -18.15
CA SER A 321 1.19 -10.40 -18.01
C SER A 321 0.27 -11.38 -18.78
N ASP A 322 0.87 -12.30 -19.50
CA ASP A 322 0.16 -13.40 -20.19
C ASP A 322 -0.49 -14.42 -19.24
N LEU A 323 -0.20 -14.31 -17.93
CA LEU A 323 -0.84 -15.11 -16.89
C LEU A 323 -2.20 -14.51 -16.43
N ILE A 324 -2.48 -13.26 -16.81
CA ILE A 324 -3.75 -12.61 -16.49
C ILE A 324 -4.84 -13.18 -17.38
N GLY A 325 -5.82 -13.84 -16.79
CA GLY A 325 -6.89 -14.53 -17.51
C GLY A 325 -6.50 -15.88 -18.12
N ALA A 326 -5.30 -16.41 -17.78
CA ALA A 326 -4.86 -17.73 -18.19
C ALA A 326 -5.82 -18.83 -17.68
N SER A 327 -6.06 -19.85 -18.49
CA SER A 327 -6.85 -21.01 -18.10
C SER A 327 -6.15 -21.82 -16.99
N ALA A 328 -6.92 -22.68 -16.31
CA ALA A 328 -6.34 -23.59 -15.30
C ALA A 328 -5.23 -24.49 -15.91
N GLU A 329 -5.40 -24.92 -17.16
CA GLU A 329 -4.41 -25.71 -17.89
C GLU A 329 -3.13 -24.90 -18.17
N GLN A 330 -3.27 -23.66 -18.65
CA GLN A 330 -2.13 -22.75 -18.87
C GLN A 330 -1.40 -22.43 -17.58
N THR A 331 -2.13 -22.25 -16.50
CA THR A 331 -1.55 -21.99 -15.16
C THR A 331 -0.81 -23.23 -14.65
N ALA A 332 -1.39 -24.43 -14.80
CA ALA A 332 -0.73 -25.68 -14.41
C ALA A 332 0.55 -25.94 -15.23
N ASP A 333 0.51 -25.70 -16.53
CA ASP A 333 1.64 -25.83 -17.45
C ASP A 333 2.75 -24.78 -17.11
N PHE A 334 2.38 -23.57 -16.75
CA PHE A 334 3.33 -22.57 -16.25
C PHE A 334 3.97 -23.01 -14.93
N ASN A 335 3.18 -23.50 -13.96
CA ASN A 335 3.69 -23.99 -12.69
C ASN A 335 4.62 -25.18 -12.84
N ALA A 336 4.32 -26.11 -13.77
CA ALA A 336 5.22 -27.22 -14.10
C ALA A 336 6.54 -26.71 -14.69
N HIS A 337 6.48 -25.67 -15.53
CA HIS A 337 7.67 -25.01 -16.05
C HIS A 337 8.53 -24.39 -14.93
N LEU A 338 7.91 -23.70 -13.96
CA LEU A 338 8.61 -23.14 -12.80
C LEU A 338 9.37 -24.18 -12.00
N GLN A 339 8.75 -25.34 -11.75
CA GLN A 339 9.40 -26.45 -11.03
C GLN A 339 10.67 -26.96 -11.76
N ASN A 340 10.66 -26.92 -13.09
CA ASN A 340 11.81 -27.36 -13.90
C ASN A 340 12.95 -26.33 -13.96
N LEU A 341 12.70 -25.05 -13.62
CA LEU A 341 13.72 -24.01 -13.61
C LEU A 341 14.60 -24.02 -12.35
N GLY A 342 14.18 -24.71 -11.31
CA GLY A 342 14.88 -24.75 -10.02
C GLY A 342 14.82 -23.46 -9.22
N HIS A 343 13.98 -22.50 -9.62
CA HIS A 343 13.71 -21.27 -8.88
C HIS A 343 12.57 -21.44 -7.88
N THR A 344 12.69 -20.77 -6.76
CA THR A 344 11.57 -20.64 -5.83
C THR A 344 10.48 -19.72 -6.39
N PRO A 345 9.22 -19.82 -5.95
CA PRO A 345 8.18 -18.88 -6.35
C PRO A 345 8.54 -17.40 -6.06
N ALA A 346 9.28 -17.14 -4.98
CA ALA A 346 9.73 -15.79 -4.63
C ALA A 346 10.76 -15.27 -5.65
N GLU A 347 11.76 -16.06 -5.99
CA GLU A 347 12.75 -15.69 -7.04
C GLU A 347 12.10 -15.45 -8.39
N CYS A 348 11.10 -16.24 -8.76
CA CYS A 348 10.34 -16.02 -9.99
C CYS A 348 9.57 -14.69 -9.96
N ALA A 349 8.92 -14.37 -8.83
CA ALA A 349 8.21 -13.10 -8.65
C ALA A 349 9.16 -11.91 -8.73
N ASP A 350 10.34 -12.01 -8.11
CA ASP A 350 11.38 -10.98 -8.16
C ASP A 350 11.92 -10.76 -9.58
N LEU A 351 12.22 -11.83 -10.30
CA LEU A 351 12.69 -11.76 -11.69
C LEU A 351 11.64 -11.14 -12.62
N MET A 352 10.38 -11.54 -12.47
CA MET A 352 9.28 -10.99 -13.25
C MET A 352 9.06 -9.51 -12.94
N SER A 353 8.97 -9.15 -11.67
CA SER A 353 8.75 -7.75 -11.29
C SER A 353 9.91 -6.83 -11.69
N ALA A 354 11.16 -7.30 -11.56
CA ALA A 354 12.33 -6.57 -12.01
C ALA A 354 12.28 -6.29 -13.53
N ALA A 355 11.86 -7.25 -14.35
CA ALA A 355 11.69 -7.05 -15.77
C ALA A 355 10.67 -5.97 -16.12
N TYR A 356 9.56 -5.86 -15.36
CA TYR A 356 8.59 -4.77 -15.53
C TYR A 356 9.18 -3.41 -15.16
N GLY A 357 10.00 -3.33 -14.12
CA GLY A 357 10.75 -2.12 -13.77
C GLY A 357 11.70 -1.70 -14.91
N GLU A 358 12.42 -2.66 -15.48
CA GLU A 358 13.34 -2.42 -16.59
C GLU A 358 12.60 -2.00 -17.88
N ILE A 359 11.44 -2.59 -18.17
CA ILE A 359 10.56 -2.15 -19.28
C ILE A 359 10.18 -0.68 -19.09
N ALA A 360 9.75 -0.29 -17.91
CA ALA A 360 9.40 1.11 -17.62
C ALA A 360 10.59 2.05 -17.82
N LEU A 361 11.77 1.69 -17.28
CA LEU A 361 12.99 2.50 -17.41
C LEU A 361 13.42 2.66 -18.87
N ARG A 362 13.51 1.56 -19.63
CA ARG A 362 13.94 1.59 -21.05
C ARG A 362 12.96 2.38 -21.91
N LEU A 363 11.65 2.23 -21.66
CA LEU A 363 10.63 2.97 -22.39
C LEU A 363 10.69 4.47 -22.10
N LEU A 364 10.83 4.88 -20.84
CA LEU A 364 11.00 6.28 -20.44
C LEU A 364 12.31 6.89 -20.97
N ALA A 365 13.38 6.10 -21.07
CA ALA A 365 14.63 6.53 -21.66
C ALA A 365 14.53 6.78 -23.17
N SER A 366 13.71 6.01 -23.87
CA SER A 366 13.49 6.13 -25.31
C SER A 366 12.38 7.12 -25.69
N ARG A 367 11.48 7.47 -24.75
CA ARG A 367 10.30 8.34 -25.00
C ARG A 367 10.15 9.42 -23.94
N HIS A 368 10.33 10.66 -24.34
CA HIS A 368 10.21 11.82 -23.44
C HIS A 368 8.79 12.40 -23.35
N ASP A 369 7.86 11.88 -24.13
CA ASP A 369 6.45 12.30 -24.18
C ASP A 369 5.55 11.54 -23.20
N ILE A 370 6.08 10.55 -22.47
CA ILE A 370 5.37 9.86 -21.40
C ILE A 370 5.26 10.77 -20.20
N GLY A 371 4.03 11.14 -19.86
CA GLY A 371 3.71 12.02 -18.74
C GLY A 371 3.24 11.28 -17.49
N ALA A 372 2.80 10.02 -17.64
CA ALA A 372 2.38 9.21 -16.51
C ALA A 372 2.71 7.73 -16.67
N LEU A 373 2.98 7.09 -15.53
CA LEU A 373 3.02 5.65 -15.38
C LEU A 373 1.86 5.17 -14.51
N TYR A 374 1.43 3.95 -14.76
CA TYR A 374 0.52 3.20 -13.90
C TYR A 374 1.11 1.82 -13.59
N SER A 375 0.92 1.32 -12.36
CA SER A 375 1.26 -0.06 -12.03
C SER A 375 0.22 -0.73 -11.14
N THR A 376 0.08 -2.05 -11.29
CA THR A 376 -0.76 -2.89 -10.43
C THR A 376 0.10 -3.91 -9.69
N GLY A 377 -0.11 -4.00 -8.35
CA GLY A 377 0.60 -4.92 -7.48
C GLY A 377 1.83 -4.30 -6.81
N ALA A 378 2.09 -4.70 -5.56
CA ALA A 378 3.14 -4.14 -4.73
C ALA A 378 4.53 -4.38 -5.31
N GLU A 379 4.78 -5.62 -5.75
CA GLU A 379 6.07 -6.09 -6.28
C GLU A 379 6.44 -5.33 -7.55
N TYR A 380 5.49 -5.16 -8.47
CA TYR A 380 5.70 -4.42 -9.74
C TYR A 380 5.91 -2.93 -9.49
N THR A 381 5.13 -2.33 -8.58
CA THR A 381 5.31 -0.93 -8.18
C THR A 381 6.68 -0.71 -7.54
N ALA A 382 7.10 -1.61 -6.65
CA ALA A 382 8.42 -1.56 -6.03
C ALA A 382 9.56 -1.67 -7.05
N ALA A 383 9.43 -2.60 -8.01
CA ALA A 383 10.42 -2.79 -9.04
C ALA A 383 10.55 -1.56 -9.96
N VAL A 384 9.44 -0.96 -10.38
CA VAL A 384 9.45 0.30 -11.14
C VAL A 384 10.19 1.40 -10.36
N CYS A 385 9.84 1.60 -9.09
CA CYS A 385 10.49 2.62 -8.26
C CYS A 385 11.99 2.37 -8.08
N ARG A 386 12.40 1.11 -7.93
CA ARG A 386 13.80 0.72 -7.80
C ARG A 386 14.58 1.02 -9.07
N GLU A 387 14.06 0.62 -10.24
CA GLU A 387 14.73 0.84 -11.53
C GLU A 387 14.79 2.33 -11.90
N LEU A 388 13.76 3.09 -11.61
CA LEU A 388 13.77 4.56 -11.80
C LEU A 388 14.70 5.27 -10.80
N ARG A 389 15.24 4.56 -9.81
CA ARG A 389 16.08 5.10 -8.72
C ARG A 389 15.44 6.30 -8.03
N CYS A 390 14.11 6.28 -7.90
CA CYS A 390 13.40 7.35 -7.21
C CYS A 390 13.50 7.19 -5.69
N THR A 391 13.48 8.33 -4.98
CA THR A 391 13.49 8.37 -3.52
C THR A 391 12.14 7.99 -2.95
N GLY A 392 11.06 8.38 -3.62
CA GLY A 392 9.72 8.15 -3.13
C GLY A 392 8.63 8.57 -4.12
N PHE A 393 7.47 8.83 -3.54
CA PHE A 393 6.26 9.16 -4.25
C PHE A 393 5.54 10.29 -3.53
N ARG A 394 5.39 11.44 -4.16
CA ARG A 394 4.65 12.58 -3.63
C ARG A 394 3.18 12.34 -3.90
N VAL A 395 2.44 11.90 -2.88
CA VAL A 395 1.02 11.54 -3.00
C VAL A 395 0.18 12.81 -3.16
N GLU A 396 -0.66 12.86 -4.18
CA GLU A 396 -1.55 13.96 -4.48
C GLU A 396 -3.04 13.63 -4.26
N GLY A 397 -3.41 12.37 -4.26
CA GLY A 397 -4.79 11.97 -4.01
C GLY A 397 -5.04 10.48 -4.11
N GLN A 398 -6.28 10.10 -3.81
CA GLN A 398 -6.82 8.75 -3.99
C GLN A 398 -7.70 8.73 -5.24
N ILE A 399 -7.54 7.72 -6.09
CA ILE A 399 -8.39 7.50 -7.26
C ILE A 399 -9.61 6.67 -6.86
N LEU A 400 -9.34 5.53 -6.22
CA LEU A 400 -10.31 4.58 -5.67
C LEU A 400 -9.70 3.96 -4.42
N PRO A 401 -10.47 3.30 -3.55
CA PRO A 401 -9.92 2.52 -2.44
C PRO A 401 -8.80 1.58 -2.91
N LEU A 402 -7.64 1.64 -2.26
CA LEU A 402 -6.40 0.92 -2.61
C LEU A 402 -5.78 1.33 -3.97
N SER A 403 -6.13 2.50 -4.49
CA SER A 403 -5.51 3.10 -5.68
C SER A 403 -5.16 4.56 -5.41
N ALA A 404 -3.89 4.92 -5.55
CA ALA A 404 -3.37 6.24 -5.26
C ALA A 404 -2.74 6.88 -6.50
N TYR A 405 -2.73 8.21 -6.52
CA TYR A 405 -2.09 9.04 -7.54
C TYR A 405 -1.14 10.05 -6.89
N GLY A 406 -0.08 10.38 -7.61
CA GLY A 406 0.87 11.42 -7.24
C GLY A 406 1.97 11.58 -8.28
N THR A 407 3.13 12.06 -7.85
CA THR A 407 4.30 12.24 -8.71
C THR A 407 5.52 11.53 -8.13
N VAL A 408 6.38 11.03 -9.00
CA VAL A 408 7.69 10.49 -8.62
C VAL A 408 8.49 11.58 -7.92
N TYR A 409 9.14 11.23 -6.81
CA TYR A 409 9.99 12.12 -6.05
C TYR A 409 11.45 11.65 -6.09
N GLY A 410 12.32 12.52 -6.54
CA GLY A 410 13.76 12.27 -6.67
C GLY A 410 14.14 11.40 -7.88
N GLY A 411 15.42 11.38 -8.18
CA GLY A 411 15.98 10.71 -9.35
C GLY A 411 15.75 11.43 -10.67
N ALA A 412 16.06 10.76 -11.77
CA ALA A 412 16.01 11.36 -13.12
C ALA A 412 14.57 11.62 -13.62
N TYR A 413 13.57 11.05 -12.98
CA TYR A 413 12.16 11.13 -13.36
C TYR A 413 11.31 11.88 -12.32
N ASP A 414 11.94 12.76 -11.53
CA ASP A 414 11.23 13.60 -10.57
C ASP A 414 10.09 14.37 -11.26
N GLY A 415 8.92 14.41 -10.61
CA GLY A 415 7.72 15.06 -11.16
C GLY A 415 6.94 14.23 -12.19
N LEU A 416 7.39 13.04 -12.61
CA LEU A 416 6.61 12.14 -13.46
C LEU A 416 5.33 11.71 -12.73
N SER A 417 4.18 11.89 -13.36
CA SER A 417 2.91 11.42 -12.78
C SER A 417 2.90 9.91 -12.60
N TYR A 418 2.40 9.44 -11.48
CA TYR A 418 2.39 8.02 -11.16
C TYR A 418 1.12 7.63 -10.42
N ALA A 419 0.45 6.59 -10.91
CA ALA A 419 -0.64 5.97 -10.19
C ALA A 419 -0.34 4.49 -9.92
N ALA A 420 -0.72 4.03 -8.75
CA ALA A 420 -0.55 2.63 -8.35
C ALA A 420 -1.81 2.09 -7.70
N SER A 421 -2.18 0.86 -8.01
CA SER A 421 -3.25 0.16 -7.32
C SER A 421 -2.79 -1.18 -6.73
N SER A 422 -3.41 -1.57 -5.62
CA SER A 422 -3.20 -2.89 -5.05
C SER A 422 -3.82 -3.96 -5.97
N ALA A 423 -3.19 -5.12 -6.07
CA ALA A 423 -3.78 -6.32 -6.68
C ALA A 423 -5.08 -6.77 -5.96
N SER A 424 -5.32 -6.27 -4.75
CA SER A 424 -6.54 -6.51 -3.95
C SER A 424 -7.61 -5.43 -4.15
N ALA A 425 -7.44 -4.46 -5.06
CA ALA A 425 -8.47 -3.48 -5.37
C ALA A 425 -9.70 -4.20 -5.96
N THR A 426 -10.83 -4.10 -5.25
CA THR A 426 -12.03 -4.92 -5.53
C THR A 426 -12.92 -4.35 -6.62
N ALA A 427 -12.77 -3.07 -6.97
CA ALA A 427 -13.57 -2.44 -8.01
C ALA A 427 -13.16 -2.96 -9.39
N ARG A 428 -14.11 -3.52 -10.13
CA ARG A 428 -13.90 -4.07 -11.49
C ARG A 428 -13.42 -3.02 -12.50
N ASN A 429 -13.68 -1.75 -12.26
CA ASN A 429 -13.32 -0.63 -13.12
C ASN A 429 -12.04 0.11 -12.67
N THR A 430 -11.24 -0.46 -11.76
CA THR A 430 -10.05 0.22 -11.20
C THR A 430 -9.08 0.68 -12.29
N LEU A 431 -8.77 -0.15 -13.28
CA LEU A 431 -7.88 0.22 -14.39
C LEU A 431 -8.48 1.33 -15.27
N VAL A 432 -9.76 1.23 -15.60
CA VAL A 432 -10.48 2.24 -16.40
C VAL A 432 -10.47 3.59 -15.71
N VAL A 433 -10.91 3.64 -14.45
CA VAL A 433 -10.98 4.89 -13.68
C VAL A 433 -9.59 5.47 -13.44
N SER A 434 -8.58 4.63 -13.19
CA SER A 434 -7.20 5.10 -13.04
C SER A 434 -6.65 5.71 -14.34
N LEU A 435 -6.93 5.10 -15.49
CA LEU A 435 -6.53 5.65 -16.79
C LEU A 435 -7.23 6.99 -17.08
N GLN A 436 -8.54 7.05 -16.86
CA GLN A 436 -9.33 8.28 -17.06
C GLN A 436 -8.83 9.40 -16.15
N TYR A 437 -8.54 9.08 -14.89
CA TYR A 437 -7.97 10.03 -13.93
C TYR A 437 -6.60 10.57 -14.40
N LEU A 438 -5.70 9.70 -14.85
CA LEU A 438 -4.40 10.11 -15.37
C LEU A 438 -4.52 10.96 -16.64
N ARG A 439 -5.44 10.60 -17.56
CA ARG A 439 -5.73 11.44 -18.75
C ARG A 439 -6.17 12.83 -18.37
N HIS A 440 -7.15 12.93 -17.46
CA HIS A 440 -7.63 14.23 -16.98
C HIS A 440 -6.51 15.06 -16.34
N LYS A 441 -5.61 14.43 -15.60
CA LYS A 441 -4.46 15.10 -14.97
C LYS A 441 -3.41 15.58 -15.98
N LEU A 442 -3.22 14.88 -17.08
CA LEU A 442 -2.28 15.27 -18.14
C LEU A 442 -2.86 16.30 -19.13
N GLU A 443 -4.18 16.41 -19.20
CA GLU A 443 -4.86 17.37 -20.09
C GLU A 443 -5.06 18.75 -19.44
N MET A 444 -4.82 18.87 -18.13
CA MET A 444 -4.80 20.14 -17.37
C MET A 444 -3.41 20.72 -17.28
#